data_89df57247f725b8975760a19e90cb44a
#
_entry.id   89df57247f725b8975760a19e90cb44a
#
_cell.length_a   1.000
_cell.length_b   1.000
_cell.length_c   1.000
_cell.angle_alpha   90.00
_cell.angle_beta   90.00
_cell.angle_gamma   90.00
#
_symmetry.space_group_name_H-M   'P 1'
#
loop_
_entity.id
_entity.type
_entity.pdbx_description
1 polymer ?
#
loop_
_entity_poly.entity_id
_entity_poly.type
_entity_poly.pdbx_seq_one_letter_code
_entity_poly.pdbx_strand_id
1 'polypeptide(L)'
;EKEGVGFAENHPLFQLPVFRGMANFLESMVIGMKTLNYSASFYEDEEEQTESRTEQLLETILGEKAEKIIMGIVLVFSLAISIGLFMILPYIASEALGKLIRNEYVILFMEGIIRIAIFLGYIVLISRMEDIKRVFMYHGAEHKTINCLEAGVPLTPENVDNFSRLHKRCGTSFIFIVMIISMVFFFFIRVDTIWLRIVLRLLFLPLVAGVSYEFIRLAGRSDNAVVNLLSKPGLW
;
A
#
# COMPACT_ATOMS: atom_id res chain seq x y z
N GLU A 1 11.51 -17.94 17.36
CA GLU A 1 11.63 -16.80 16.41
C GLU A 1 12.92 -16.07 16.74
N LYS A 2 13.88 -16.10 15.83
CA LYS A 2 15.01 -15.19 15.93
C LYS A 2 14.50 -13.85 15.45
N GLU A 3 14.37 -12.87 16.35
CA GLU A 3 14.27 -11.47 15.98
C GLU A 3 15.52 -11.15 15.14
N GLY A 4 15.37 -11.17 13.81
CA GLY A 4 16.41 -10.73 12.92
C GLY A 4 16.55 -9.23 13.09
N VAL A 5 17.71 -8.78 13.52
CA VAL A 5 18.09 -7.37 13.50
C VAL A 5 17.85 -6.87 12.07
N GLY A 6 16.95 -5.90 11.92
CA GLY A 6 16.57 -5.39 10.59
C GLY A 6 17.78 -4.90 9.81
N PHE A 7 17.77 -5.04 8.49
CA PHE A 7 18.86 -4.57 7.62
C PHE A 7 19.23 -3.09 7.87
N ALA A 8 18.20 -2.30 8.27
CA ALA A 8 18.36 -0.88 8.62
C ALA A 8 19.25 -0.65 9.86
N GLU A 9 19.31 -1.59 10.81
CA GLU A 9 20.08 -1.42 12.04
C GLU A 9 21.59 -1.67 11.85
N ASN A 10 21.96 -2.44 10.83
CA ASN A 10 23.34 -2.87 10.60
C ASN A 10 24.21 -1.83 9.86
N HIS A 11 23.63 -0.79 9.27
CA HIS A 11 24.38 0.20 8.51
C HIS A 11 24.07 1.64 8.94
N PRO A 12 25.10 2.47 9.23
CA PRO A 12 24.91 3.84 9.75
C PRO A 12 24.14 4.75 8.78
N LEU A 13 24.19 4.51 7.47
CA LEU A 13 23.44 5.27 6.47
C LEU A 13 21.92 5.09 6.61
N PHE A 14 21.49 3.88 7.00
CA PHE A 14 20.04 3.60 7.18
C PHE A 14 19.50 4.07 8.54
N GLN A 15 20.36 4.66 9.40
CA GLN A 15 19.92 5.35 10.62
C GLN A 15 19.50 6.79 10.34
N LEU A 16 19.89 7.37 9.18
CA LEU A 16 19.47 8.70 8.79
C LEU A 16 17.98 8.74 8.45
N PRO A 17 17.29 9.87 8.77
CA PRO A 17 15.91 10.08 8.33
C PRO A 17 15.77 9.84 6.83
N VAL A 18 14.60 9.40 6.37
CA VAL A 18 14.28 9.01 5.00
C VAL A 18 14.94 7.68 4.57
N PHE A 19 16.29 7.52 4.68
CA PHE A 19 16.96 6.24 4.36
C PHE A 19 16.50 5.10 5.24
N ARG A 20 16.29 5.35 6.52
CA ARG A 20 15.67 4.40 7.45
C ARG A 20 14.25 4.05 7.00
N GLY A 21 13.46 5.03 6.60
CA GLY A 21 12.11 4.81 6.07
C GLY A 21 12.10 3.99 4.79
N MET A 22 13.04 4.23 3.87
CA MET A 22 13.22 3.43 2.66
C MET A 22 13.56 1.97 2.99
N ALA A 23 14.53 1.76 3.89
CA ALA A 23 14.96 0.42 4.30
C ALA A 23 13.81 -0.34 4.99
N ASN A 24 13.13 0.28 5.95
CA ASN A 24 12.00 -0.34 6.64
C ASN A 24 10.84 -0.64 5.68
N PHE A 25 10.58 0.21 4.70
CA PHE A 25 9.56 -0.04 3.68
C PHE A 25 9.89 -1.28 2.85
N LEU A 26 11.12 -1.37 2.34
CA LEU A 26 11.57 -2.52 1.55
C LEU A 26 11.57 -3.81 2.38
N GLU A 27 12.04 -3.74 3.62
CA GLU A 27 12.04 -4.88 4.54
C GLU A 27 10.61 -5.35 4.84
N SER A 28 9.70 -4.42 5.12
CA SER A 28 8.27 -4.72 5.33
C SER A 28 7.63 -5.38 4.12
N MET A 29 7.97 -4.95 2.90
CA MET A 29 7.50 -5.61 1.67
C MET A 29 7.98 -7.05 1.57
N VAL A 30 9.27 -7.29 1.83
CA VAL A 30 9.86 -8.65 1.77
C VAL A 30 9.26 -9.56 2.83
N ILE A 31 9.12 -9.06 4.07
CA ILE A 31 8.53 -9.82 5.19
C ILE A 31 7.05 -10.09 4.89
N GLY A 32 6.30 -9.06 4.46
CA GLY A 32 4.89 -9.18 4.11
C GLY A 32 4.65 -10.23 3.02
N MET A 33 5.47 -10.22 1.94
CA MET A 33 5.37 -11.22 0.88
C MET A 33 5.64 -12.64 1.39
N LYS A 34 6.69 -12.82 2.21
CA LYS A 34 7.00 -14.12 2.83
C LYS A 34 5.86 -14.61 3.73
N THR A 35 5.28 -13.72 4.51
CA THR A 35 4.18 -14.04 5.43
C THR A 35 2.91 -14.40 4.66
N LEU A 36 2.60 -13.68 3.56
CA LEU A 36 1.46 -13.99 2.70
C LEU A 36 1.63 -15.35 2.02
N ASN A 37 2.80 -15.64 1.44
CA ASN A 37 3.08 -16.94 0.82
C ASN A 37 3.00 -18.08 1.85
N TYR A 38 3.53 -17.87 3.06
CA TYR A 38 3.41 -18.85 4.14
C TYR A 38 1.94 -19.07 4.54
N SER A 39 1.15 -18.01 4.64
CA SER A 39 -0.28 -18.12 4.95
C SER A 39 -1.05 -18.82 3.83
N ALA A 40 -0.73 -18.52 2.57
CA ALA A 40 -1.37 -19.15 1.41
C ALA A 40 -1.13 -20.67 1.36
N SER A 41 0.07 -21.13 1.73
CA SER A 41 0.39 -22.56 1.71
C SER A 41 -0.51 -23.44 2.59
N PHE A 42 -1.23 -22.88 3.56
CA PHE A 42 -2.21 -23.62 4.35
C PHE A 42 -3.59 -23.77 3.68
N TYR A 43 -3.86 -22.99 2.62
CA TYR A 43 -5.12 -23.07 1.87
C TYR A 43 -5.01 -23.99 0.66
N GLU A 44 -3.80 -24.26 0.16
CA GLU A 44 -3.57 -25.16 -0.98
C GLU A 44 -4.02 -26.60 -0.69
N ASP A 45 -3.93 -27.06 0.56
CA ASP A 45 -4.36 -28.40 0.98
C ASP A 45 -5.89 -28.60 0.92
N GLU A 46 -6.70 -27.53 0.93
CA GLU A 46 -8.17 -27.61 0.86
C GLU A 46 -8.72 -27.47 -0.57
N GLU A 47 -7.97 -26.84 -1.48
CA GLU A 47 -8.39 -26.58 -2.86
C GLU A 47 -7.98 -27.68 -3.86
N GLU A 48 -7.16 -28.66 -3.50
CA GLU A 48 -6.74 -29.78 -4.36
C GLU A 48 -7.92 -30.60 -4.95
N GLN A 49 -9.16 -30.35 -4.50
CA GLN A 49 -10.35 -31.06 -5.02
C GLN A 49 -11.03 -30.36 -6.19
N THR A 50 -10.61 -29.17 -6.61
CA THR A 50 -11.25 -28.45 -7.72
C THR A 50 -10.22 -27.84 -8.68
N GLU A 51 -9.28 -28.66 -9.14
CA GLU A 51 -8.37 -28.25 -10.23
C GLU A 51 -9.16 -27.79 -11.46
N SER A 52 -9.00 -26.54 -11.83
CA SER A 52 -9.57 -26.00 -13.06
C SER A 52 -8.97 -26.71 -14.27
N ARG A 53 -9.79 -27.00 -15.29
CA ARG A 53 -9.31 -27.60 -16.56
C ARG A 53 -8.13 -26.85 -17.18
N THR A 54 -8.02 -25.57 -16.91
CA THR A 54 -6.89 -24.71 -17.34
C THR A 54 -5.61 -25.01 -16.56
N GLU A 55 -5.69 -25.32 -15.28
CA GLU A 55 -4.54 -25.71 -14.45
C GLU A 55 -3.99 -27.06 -14.88
N GLN A 56 -4.84 -28.06 -15.08
CA GLN A 56 -4.44 -29.39 -15.58
C GLN A 56 -3.77 -29.32 -16.96
N LEU A 57 -4.25 -28.47 -17.88
CA LEU A 57 -3.61 -28.24 -19.17
C LEU A 57 -2.25 -27.57 -19.04
N LEU A 58 -2.13 -26.58 -18.17
CA LEU A 58 -0.87 -25.87 -17.90
C LEU A 58 0.16 -26.78 -17.23
N GLU A 59 -0.27 -27.60 -16.28
CA GLU A 59 0.59 -28.57 -15.59
C GLU A 59 1.09 -29.65 -16.57
N THR A 60 0.24 -30.10 -17.48
CA THR A 60 0.61 -31.07 -18.54
C THR A 60 1.65 -30.49 -19.53
N ILE A 61 1.60 -29.18 -19.81
CA ILE A 61 2.49 -28.50 -20.78
C ILE A 61 3.79 -28.03 -20.15
N LEU A 62 3.75 -27.53 -18.90
CA LEU A 62 4.86 -26.81 -18.23
C LEU A 62 5.55 -27.65 -17.13
N GLY A 63 4.95 -28.77 -16.69
CA GLY A 63 5.48 -29.64 -15.62
C GLY A 63 5.61 -28.93 -14.28
N GLU A 64 6.53 -29.37 -13.42
CA GLU A 64 6.79 -28.82 -12.07
C GLU A 64 7.12 -27.30 -12.01
N LYS A 65 7.30 -26.65 -13.18
CA LYS A 65 7.55 -25.20 -13.27
C LYS A 65 6.27 -24.40 -13.57
N ALA A 66 5.14 -25.08 -13.81
CA ALA A 66 3.87 -24.45 -14.18
C ALA A 66 3.44 -23.40 -13.17
N GLU A 67 3.43 -23.74 -11.90
CA GLU A 67 3.04 -22.89 -10.78
C GLU A 67 3.86 -21.59 -10.72
N LYS A 68 5.19 -21.69 -10.82
CA LYS A 68 6.08 -20.51 -10.81
C LYS A 68 5.85 -19.60 -12.01
N ILE A 69 5.56 -20.17 -13.18
CA ILE A 69 5.30 -19.42 -14.40
C ILE A 69 3.95 -18.73 -14.29
N ILE A 70 2.90 -19.42 -13.82
CA ILE A 70 1.57 -18.85 -13.58
C ILE A 70 1.67 -17.70 -12.59
N MET A 71 2.33 -17.92 -11.45
CA MET A 71 2.56 -16.87 -10.44
C MET A 71 3.28 -15.64 -11.05
N GLY A 72 4.29 -15.87 -11.87
CA GLY A 72 5.00 -14.81 -12.58
C GLY A 72 4.09 -14.02 -13.54
N ILE A 73 3.26 -14.71 -14.31
CA ILE A 73 2.30 -14.09 -15.23
C ILE A 73 1.27 -13.27 -14.47
N VAL A 74 0.69 -13.82 -13.40
CA VAL A 74 -0.28 -13.14 -12.55
C VAL A 74 0.34 -11.88 -11.95
N LEU A 75 1.57 -11.96 -11.45
CA LEU A 75 2.29 -10.81 -10.89
C LEU A 75 2.50 -9.70 -11.92
N VAL A 76 2.99 -10.04 -13.11
CA VAL A 76 3.22 -9.07 -14.20
C VAL A 76 1.90 -8.44 -14.66
N PHE A 77 0.85 -9.23 -14.80
CA PHE A 77 -0.47 -8.75 -15.20
C PHE A 77 -1.09 -7.82 -14.14
N SER A 78 -1.00 -8.21 -12.87
CA SER A 78 -1.47 -7.38 -11.75
C SER A 78 -0.71 -6.05 -11.66
N LEU A 79 0.61 -6.07 -11.89
CA LEU A 79 1.43 -4.86 -11.92
C LEU A 79 1.05 -3.96 -13.10
N ALA A 80 0.81 -4.53 -14.28
CA ALA A 80 0.38 -3.79 -15.46
C ALA A 80 -0.99 -3.10 -15.25
N ILE A 81 -1.96 -3.82 -14.65
CA ILE A 81 -3.27 -3.26 -14.28
C ILE A 81 -3.10 -2.14 -13.26
N SER A 82 -2.26 -2.32 -12.24
CA SER A 82 -2.02 -1.30 -11.21
C SER A 82 -1.41 -0.03 -11.81
N ILE A 83 -0.43 -0.16 -12.69
CA ILE A 83 0.15 0.98 -13.42
C ILE A 83 -0.92 1.65 -14.30
N GLY A 84 -1.71 0.87 -15.02
CA GLY A 84 -2.81 1.38 -15.84
C GLY A 84 -3.81 2.20 -15.03
N LEU A 85 -4.27 1.62 -13.91
CA LEU A 85 -5.32 2.22 -13.07
C LEU A 85 -4.82 3.44 -12.27
N PHE A 86 -3.62 3.37 -11.69
CA PHE A 86 -3.15 4.40 -10.73
C PHE A 86 -2.15 5.40 -11.32
N MET A 87 -1.60 5.14 -12.51
CA MET A 87 -0.66 6.06 -13.17
C MET A 87 -1.19 6.56 -14.51
N ILE A 88 -1.63 5.66 -15.39
CA ILE A 88 -2.05 6.03 -16.74
C ILE A 88 -3.44 6.66 -16.76
N LEU A 89 -4.42 6.07 -16.08
CA LEU A 89 -5.79 6.57 -16.07
C LEU A 89 -5.92 7.99 -15.48
N PRO A 90 -5.32 8.34 -14.33
CA PRO A 90 -5.34 9.72 -13.84
C PRO A 90 -4.68 10.71 -14.79
N TYR A 91 -3.60 10.30 -15.47
CA TYR A 91 -2.91 11.11 -16.46
C TYR A 91 -3.82 11.40 -17.65
N ILE A 92 -4.43 10.39 -18.26
CA ILE A 92 -5.34 10.57 -19.41
C ILE A 92 -6.54 11.45 -19.01
N ALA A 93 -7.11 11.21 -17.83
CA ALA A 93 -8.24 11.99 -17.34
C ALA A 93 -7.86 13.48 -17.11
N SER A 94 -6.67 13.73 -16.56
CA SER A 94 -6.19 15.10 -16.37
C SER A 94 -5.85 15.80 -17.68
N GLU A 95 -5.31 15.08 -18.67
CA GLU A 95 -5.04 15.62 -20.00
C GLU A 95 -6.33 15.98 -20.75
N ALA A 96 -7.38 15.17 -20.61
CA ALA A 96 -8.69 15.50 -21.15
C ALA A 96 -9.25 16.80 -20.56
N LEU A 97 -9.05 17.02 -19.26
CA LEU A 97 -9.39 18.29 -18.58
C LEU A 97 -8.49 19.45 -19.04
N GLY A 98 -7.26 19.19 -19.45
CA GLY A 98 -6.32 20.16 -19.97
C GLY A 98 -6.79 20.87 -21.25
N LYS A 99 -7.74 20.26 -21.99
CA LYS A 99 -8.41 20.93 -23.14
C LYS A 99 -9.27 22.13 -22.70
N LEU A 100 -9.73 22.12 -21.44
CA LEU A 100 -10.58 23.16 -20.86
C LEU A 100 -9.76 24.14 -19.98
N ILE A 101 -8.66 23.66 -19.40
CA ILE A 101 -7.84 24.39 -18.43
C ILE A 101 -6.46 24.63 -19.02
N ARG A 102 -6.07 25.90 -19.21
CA ARG A 102 -4.77 26.28 -19.79
C ARG A 102 -3.62 26.29 -18.76
N ASN A 103 -3.91 26.19 -17.47
CA ASN A 103 -2.88 26.29 -16.43
C ASN A 103 -2.37 24.88 -16.09
N GLU A 104 -1.10 24.63 -16.41
CA GLU A 104 -0.44 23.33 -16.17
C GLU A 104 -0.40 22.92 -14.68
N TYR A 105 -0.25 23.87 -13.77
CA TYR A 105 -0.26 23.58 -12.33
C TYR A 105 -1.62 23.06 -11.85
N VAL A 106 -2.68 23.62 -12.40
CA VAL A 106 -4.04 23.16 -12.11
C VAL A 106 -4.24 21.75 -12.64
N ILE A 107 -3.73 21.43 -13.83
CA ILE A 107 -3.81 20.10 -14.43
C ILE A 107 -3.07 19.07 -13.56
N LEU A 108 -1.84 19.37 -13.13
CA LEU A 108 -1.06 18.50 -12.24
C LEU A 108 -1.75 18.29 -10.88
N PHE A 109 -2.33 19.35 -10.32
CA PHE A 109 -3.10 19.25 -9.08
C PHE A 109 -4.34 18.36 -9.28
N MET A 110 -5.08 18.56 -10.36
CA MET A 110 -6.25 17.73 -10.72
C MET A 110 -5.87 16.27 -10.95
N GLU A 111 -4.72 15.99 -11.60
CA GLU A 111 -4.20 14.62 -11.72
C GLU A 111 -4.05 13.94 -10.35
N GLY A 112 -3.49 14.67 -9.37
CA GLY A 112 -3.35 14.16 -8.01
C GLY A 112 -4.69 13.87 -7.34
N ILE A 113 -5.65 14.79 -7.47
CA ILE A 113 -7.02 14.60 -6.93
C ILE A 113 -7.71 13.41 -7.59
N ILE A 114 -7.64 13.30 -8.92
CA ILE A 114 -8.23 12.17 -9.66
C ILE A 114 -7.62 10.84 -9.19
N ARG A 115 -6.30 10.78 -8.98
CA ARG A 115 -5.62 9.58 -8.45
C ARG A 115 -6.14 9.18 -7.09
N ILE A 116 -6.29 10.14 -6.18
CA ILE A 116 -6.85 9.89 -4.85
C ILE A 116 -8.30 9.39 -4.97
N ALA A 117 -9.10 10.02 -5.83
CA ALA A 117 -10.50 9.61 -6.05
C ALA A 117 -10.60 8.19 -6.63
N ILE A 118 -9.76 7.83 -7.60
CA ILE A 118 -9.68 6.47 -8.18
C ILE A 118 -9.29 5.47 -7.08
N PHE A 119 -8.29 5.79 -6.26
CA PHE A 119 -7.87 4.92 -5.17
C PHE A 119 -8.98 4.70 -4.14
N LEU A 120 -9.63 5.76 -3.70
CA LEU A 120 -10.76 5.64 -2.75
C LEU A 120 -11.91 4.86 -3.36
N GLY A 121 -12.23 5.10 -4.64
CA GLY A 121 -13.23 4.33 -5.37
C GLY A 121 -12.87 2.85 -5.46
N TYR A 122 -11.61 2.53 -5.72
CA TYR A 122 -11.09 1.16 -5.72
C TYR A 122 -11.26 0.49 -4.35
N ILE A 123 -10.86 1.17 -3.25
CA ILE A 123 -11.03 0.64 -1.89
C ILE A 123 -12.51 0.37 -1.58
N VAL A 124 -13.41 1.30 -1.93
CA VAL A 124 -14.86 1.11 -1.74
C VAL A 124 -15.36 -0.07 -2.56
N LEU A 125 -14.86 -0.26 -3.77
CA LEU A 125 -15.26 -1.37 -4.63
C LEU A 125 -14.83 -2.72 -4.05
N ILE A 126 -13.55 -2.87 -3.71
CA ILE A 126 -13.03 -4.15 -3.16
C ILE A 126 -13.59 -4.46 -1.77
N SER A 127 -13.94 -3.43 -0.96
CA SER A 127 -14.52 -3.62 0.37
C SER A 127 -15.90 -4.30 0.34
N ARG A 128 -16.53 -4.39 -0.84
CA ARG A 128 -17.81 -5.10 -1.03
C ARG A 128 -17.64 -6.61 -1.24
N MET A 129 -16.44 -7.06 -1.56
CA MET A 129 -16.11 -8.48 -1.67
C MET A 129 -16.09 -9.11 -0.27
N GLU A 130 -16.69 -10.28 -0.10
CA GLU A 130 -16.85 -10.92 1.22
C GLU A 130 -15.49 -11.21 1.88
N ASP A 131 -14.52 -11.71 1.12
CA ASP A 131 -13.18 -12.03 1.64
C ASP A 131 -12.44 -10.77 2.09
N ILE A 132 -12.47 -9.72 1.28
CA ILE A 132 -11.85 -8.44 1.62
C ILE A 132 -12.56 -7.78 2.81
N LYS A 133 -13.88 -7.90 2.90
CA LYS A 133 -14.65 -7.44 4.06
C LYS A 133 -14.19 -8.12 5.35
N ARG A 134 -13.92 -9.44 5.30
CA ARG A 134 -13.32 -10.17 6.45
C ARG A 134 -11.96 -9.61 6.83
N VAL A 135 -11.07 -9.38 5.86
CA VAL A 135 -9.76 -8.78 6.11
C VAL A 135 -9.90 -7.43 6.82
N PHE A 136 -10.82 -6.56 6.38
CA PHE A 136 -11.07 -5.28 7.05
C PHE A 136 -11.65 -5.44 8.46
N MET A 137 -12.47 -6.47 8.72
CA MET A 137 -12.97 -6.76 10.07
C MET A 137 -11.83 -7.17 11.02
N TYR A 138 -10.94 -8.07 10.57
CA TYR A 138 -9.75 -8.48 11.34
C TYR A 138 -8.81 -7.29 11.59
N HIS A 139 -8.57 -6.48 10.57
CA HIS A 139 -7.74 -5.28 10.70
C HIS A 139 -8.33 -4.29 11.71
N GLY A 140 -9.65 -4.09 11.72
CA GLY A 140 -10.33 -3.27 12.72
C GLY A 140 -10.23 -3.84 14.15
N ALA A 141 -10.30 -5.17 14.30
CA ALA A 141 -10.12 -5.84 15.59
C ALA A 141 -8.67 -5.72 16.09
N GLU A 142 -7.69 -5.86 15.18
CA GLU A 142 -6.28 -5.62 15.49
C GLU A 142 -6.05 -4.21 16.06
N HIS A 143 -6.60 -3.17 15.42
CA HIS A 143 -6.48 -1.80 15.90
C HIS A 143 -7.10 -1.60 17.29
N LYS A 144 -8.27 -2.19 17.55
CA LYS A 144 -8.87 -2.16 18.89
C LYS A 144 -7.95 -2.81 19.94
N THR A 145 -7.35 -3.94 19.58
CA THR A 145 -6.41 -4.67 20.45
C THR A 145 -5.16 -3.86 20.75
N ILE A 146 -4.57 -3.22 19.73
CA ILE A 146 -3.39 -2.36 19.90
C ILE A 146 -3.73 -1.15 20.75
N ASN A 147 -4.85 -0.48 20.53
CA ASN A 147 -5.28 0.67 21.33
C ASN A 147 -5.53 0.28 22.80
N CYS A 148 -6.09 -0.90 23.07
CA CYS A 148 -6.27 -1.44 24.41
C CYS A 148 -4.92 -1.70 25.09
N LEU A 149 -3.97 -2.31 24.35
CA LEU A 149 -2.61 -2.58 24.83
C LEU A 149 -1.84 -1.30 25.14
N GLU A 150 -1.90 -0.29 24.25
CA GLU A 150 -1.23 1.01 24.44
C GLU A 150 -1.83 1.80 25.63
N ALA A 151 -3.10 1.56 25.96
CA ALA A 151 -3.75 2.12 27.14
C ALA A 151 -3.38 1.39 28.44
N GLY A 152 -2.62 0.29 28.38
CA GLY A 152 -2.24 -0.51 29.55
C GLY A 152 -3.40 -1.28 30.19
N VAL A 153 -4.51 -1.50 29.47
CA VAL A 153 -5.68 -2.23 29.95
C VAL A 153 -5.53 -3.73 29.62
N PRO A 154 -5.94 -4.65 30.51
CA PRO A 154 -5.88 -6.09 30.23
C PRO A 154 -6.58 -6.47 28.93
N LEU A 155 -5.94 -7.32 28.11
CA LEU A 155 -6.46 -7.76 26.81
C LEU A 155 -7.55 -8.83 27.02
N THR A 156 -8.75 -8.40 27.37
CA THR A 156 -9.96 -9.23 27.36
C THR A 156 -10.89 -8.78 26.25
N PRO A 157 -11.74 -9.66 25.68
CA PRO A 157 -12.68 -9.29 24.64
C PRO A 157 -13.54 -8.06 25.01
N GLU A 158 -14.00 -8.00 26.26
CA GLU A 158 -14.86 -6.94 26.78
C GLU A 158 -14.12 -5.59 26.80
N ASN A 159 -12.85 -5.59 27.21
CA ASN A 159 -12.03 -4.39 27.24
C ASN A 159 -11.69 -3.93 25.80
N VAL A 160 -11.23 -4.84 24.96
CA VAL A 160 -10.85 -4.56 23.57
C VAL A 160 -12.03 -3.97 22.77
N ASP A 161 -13.24 -4.45 22.99
CA ASP A 161 -14.43 -3.95 22.25
C ASP A 161 -14.75 -2.48 22.53
N ASN A 162 -14.36 -1.97 23.68
CA ASN A 162 -14.55 -0.57 24.04
C ASN A 162 -13.55 0.40 23.37
N PHE A 163 -12.51 -0.11 22.71
CA PHE A 163 -11.50 0.73 22.06
C PHE A 163 -11.86 1.06 20.61
N SER A 164 -11.29 2.16 20.11
CA SER A 164 -11.45 2.61 18.73
C SER A 164 -10.75 1.67 17.75
N ARG A 165 -11.39 1.43 16.59
CA ARG A 165 -10.75 0.78 15.44
C ARG A 165 -9.80 1.69 14.66
N LEU A 166 -9.74 2.98 14.99
CA LEU A 166 -8.88 3.97 14.33
C LEU A 166 -7.51 3.99 15.02
N HIS A 167 -6.42 3.82 14.27
CA HIS A 167 -5.07 3.86 14.79
C HIS A 167 -4.15 4.70 13.90
N LYS A 168 -3.36 5.64 14.49
CA LYS A 168 -2.56 6.63 13.76
C LYS A 168 -1.43 6.02 12.92
N ARG A 169 -0.95 4.82 13.25
CA ARG A 169 0.17 4.13 12.58
C ARG A 169 -0.29 3.02 11.65
N CYS A 170 -1.50 3.12 11.13
CA CYS A 170 -2.07 2.13 10.25
C CYS A 170 -1.40 2.13 8.87
N GLY A 171 -1.27 0.95 8.25
CA GLY A 171 -0.75 0.81 6.88
C GLY A 171 -1.61 1.50 5.82
N THR A 172 -2.93 1.56 6.00
CA THR A 172 -3.83 2.30 5.09
C THR A 172 -3.61 3.81 5.19
N SER A 173 -3.38 4.35 6.39
CA SER A 173 -2.96 5.73 6.60
C SER A 173 -1.64 6.02 5.90
N PHE A 174 -0.70 5.06 5.92
CA PHE A 174 0.57 5.18 5.22
C PHE A 174 0.38 5.34 3.72
N ILE A 175 -0.43 4.49 3.08
CA ILE A 175 -0.69 4.58 1.63
C ILE A 175 -1.30 5.93 1.26
N PHE A 176 -2.24 6.43 2.06
CA PHE A 176 -2.86 7.74 1.84
C PHE A 176 -1.83 8.88 1.93
N ILE A 177 -0.95 8.85 2.93
CA ILE A 177 0.12 9.83 3.09
C ILE A 177 1.14 9.74 1.95
N VAL A 178 1.49 8.53 1.50
CA VAL A 178 2.35 8.31 0.31
C VAL A 178 1.73 8.99 -0.92
N MET A 179 0.42 8.88 -1.12
CA MET A 179 -0.26 9.53 -2.25
C MET A 179 -0.19 11.06 -2.16
N ILE A 180 -0.44 11.64 -0.98
CA ILE A 180 -0.35 13.10 -0.80
C ILE A 180 1.09 13.57 -1.00
N ILE A 181 2.07 12.92 -0.39
CA ILE A 181 3.48 13.30 -0.52
C ILE A 181 3.95 13.12 -1.96
N SER A 182 3.54 12.03 -2.64
CA SER A 182 3.86 11.83 -4.05
C SER A 182 3.27 12.93 -4.94
N MET A 183 2.04 13.36 -4.67
CA MET A 183 1.39 14.46 -5.39
C MET A 183 2.18 15.76 -5.23
N VAL A 184 2.58 16.11 -4.00
CA VAL A 184 3.42 17.29 -3.74
C VAL A 184 4.79 17.16 -4.40
N PHE A 185 5.44 16.00 -4.27
CA PHE A 185 6.76 15.76 -4.83
C PHE A 185 6.77 15.86 -6.37
N PHE A 186 5.82 15.20 -7.04
CA PHE A 186 5.74 15.21 -8.51
C PHE A 186 5.13 16.49 -9.08
N PHE A 187 4.55 17.36 -8.26
CA PHE A 187 4.18 18.70 -8.67
C PHE A 187 5.39 19.57 -9.11
N PHE A 188 6.56 19.32 -8.54
CA PHE A 188 7.80 20.01 -8.89
C PHE A 188 8.57 19.32 -10.04
N ILE A 189 8.26 18.08 -10.37
CA ILE A 189 8.95 17.31 -11.43
C ILE A 189 8.08 17.30 -12.68
N ARG A 190 8.42 18.15 -13.64
CA ARG A 190 7.72 18.25 -14.91
C ARG A 190 8.38 17.36 -15.96
N VAL A 191 7.59 16.51 -16.55
CA VAL A 191 8.03 15.62 -17.64
C VAL A 191 6.88 15.44 -18.61
N ASP A 192 7.15 15.75 -19.89
CA ASP A 192 6.14 15.70 -20.95
C ASP A 192 5.89 14.28 -21.47
N THR A 193 6.92 13.42 -21.40
CA THR A 193 6.85 12.04 -21.89
C THR A 193 6.27 11.09 -20.85
N ILE A 194 5.18 10.39 -21.19
CA ILE A 194 4.49 9.45 -20.29
C ILE A 194 5.42 8.36 -19.75
N TRP A 195 6.26 7.77 -20.60
CA TRP A 195 7.21 6.72 -20.18
C TRP A 195 8.22 7.22 -19.18
N LEU A 196 8.80 8.40 -19.39
CA LEU A 196 9.75 8.99 -18.46
C LEU A 196 9.05 9.35 -17.14
N ARG A 197 7.80 9.78 -17.18
CA ARG A 197 6.98 10.03 -15.99
C ARG A 197 6.76 8.76 -15.18
N ILE A 198 6.44 7.63 -15.82
CA ILE A 198 6.29 6.32 -15.15
C ILE A 198 7.61 5.89 -14.53
N VAL A 199 8.71 5.94 -15.28
CA VAL A 199 10.04 5.55 -14.80
C VAL A 199 10.47 6.39 -13.59
N LEU A 200 10.31 7.72 -13.65
CA LEU A 200 10.65 8.60 -12.54
C LEU A 200 9.79 8.33 -11.30
N ARG A 201 8.49 8.07 -11.47
CA ARG A 201 7.61 7.72 -10.35
C ARG A 201 8.02 6.42 -9.67
N LEU A 202 8.37 5.40 -10.44
CA LEU A 202 8.87 4.14 -9.91
C LEU A 202 10.23 4.31 -9.23
N LEU A 203 11.13 5.07 -9.85
CA LEU A 203 12.47 5.35 -9.30
C LEU A 203 12.42 6.11 -7.97
N PHE A 204 11.53 7.09 -7.86
CA PHE A 204 11.39 7.90 -6.65
C PHE A 204 10.42 7.32 -5.61
N LEU A 205 9.75 6.20 -5.92
CA LEU A 205 8.82 5.55 -4.98
C LEU A 205 9.47 5.23 -3.63
N PRO A 206 10.68 4.66 -3.54
CA PRO A 206 11.33 4.42 -2.25
C PRO A 206 11.59 5.71 -1.47
N LEU A 207 11.99 6.79 -2.16
CA LEU A 207 12.22 8.08 -1.52
C LEU A 207 10.92 8.67 -0.94
N VAL A 208 9.84 8.64 -1.73
CA VAL A 208 8.51 9.10 -1.29
C VAL A 208 8.03 8.26 -0.11
N ALA A 209 8.21 6.94 -0.16
CA ALA A 209 7.88 6.04 0.94
C ALA A 209 8.70 6.35 2.20
N GLY A 210 10.01 6.63 2.05
CA GLY A 210 10.88 7.02 3.15
C GLY A 210 10.44 8.31 3.84
N VAL A 211 10.09 9.35 3.07
CA VAL A 211 9.55 10.61 3.61
C VAL A 211 8.21 10.37 4.29
N SER A 212 7.33 9.56 3.69
CA SER A 212 6.02 9.22 4.25
C SER A 212 6.14 8.46 5.58
N TYR A 213 7.11 7.56 5.68
CA TYR A 213 7.42 6.85 6.91
C TYR A 213 7.82 7.80 8.05
N GLU A 214 8.71 8.76 7.76
CA GLU A 214 9.11 9.75 8.77
C GLU A 214 7.91 10.64 9.18
N PHE A 215 7.04 10.98 8.23
CA PHE A 215 5.82 11.73 8.54
C PHE A 215 4.89 10.94 9.48
N ILE A 216 4.62 9.67 9.20
CA ILE A 216 3.78 8.82 10.08
C ILE A 216 4.42 8.64 11.45
N ARG A 217 5.73 8.46 11.50
CA ARG A 217 6.47 8.37 12.77
C ARG A 217 6.31 9.65 13.60
N LEU A 218 6.38 10.80 12.95
CA LEU A 218 6.13 12.10 13.58
C LEU A 218 4.67 12.21 14.04
N ALA A 219 3.72 11.79 13.20
CA ALA A 219 2.30 11.79 13.49
C ALA A 219 1.94 10.91 14.71
N GLY A 220 2.59 9.77 14.84
CA GLY A 220 2.42 8.87 15.99
C GLY A 220 3.00 9.39 17.32
N ARG A 221 3.85 10.42 17.26
CA ARG A 221 4.50 11.03 18.43
C ARG A 221 3.98 12.42 18.79
N SER A 222 3.17 13.01 17.92
CA SER A 222 2.71 14.39 18.04
C SER A 222 1.18 14.45 18.11
N ASP A 223 0.65 15.21 19.05
CA ASP A 223 -0.78 15.55 19.12
C ASP A 223 -1.10 16.93 18.52
N ASN A 224 -0.23 17.40 17.61
CA ASN A 224 -0.44 18.67 16.91
C ASN A 224 -1.70 18.60 16.02
N ALA A 225 -2.52 19.65 16.07
CA ALA A 225 -3.77 19.75 15.31
C ALA A 225 -3.59 19.57 13.80
N VAL A 226 -2.49 20.08 13.22
CA VAL A 226 -2.16 19.94 11.80
C VAL A 226 -1.89 18.48 11.43
N VAL A 227 -1.08 17.80 12.24
CA VAL A 227 -0.76 16.37 12.05
C VAL A 227 -2.02 15.52 12.18
N ASN A 228 -2.86 15.81 13.16
CA ASN A 228 -4.14 15.12 13.35
C ASN A 228 -5.09 15.35 12.18
N LEU A 229 -5.15 16.56 11.62
CA LEU A 229 -5.97 16.87 10.45
C LEU A 229 -5.51 16.10 9.21
N LEU A 230 -4.20 16.06 8.95
CA LEU A 230 -3.63 15.34 7.80
C LEU A 230 -3.73 13.81 7.94
N SER A 231 -3.78 13.29 9.16
CA SER A 231 -3.94 11.86 9.42
C SER A 231 -5.40 11.40 9.33
N LYS A 232 -6.39 12.30 9.57
CA LYS A 232 -7.82 11.95 9.56
C LYS A 232 -8.31 11.19 8.33
N PRO A 233 -7.98 11.59 7.08
CA PRO A 233 -8.48 10.86 5.90
C PRO A 233 -7.94 9.43 5.80
N GLY A 234 -6.74 9.17 6.33
CA GLY A 234 -6.16 7.82 6.36
C GLY A 234 -6.67 6.94 7.50
N LEU A 235 -7.42 7.50 8.47
CA LEU A 235 -7.98 6.77 9.60
C LEU A 235 -9.34 6.11 9.28
N TRP A 236 -10.02 6.55 8.21
CA TRP A 236 -11.34 6.05 7.77
C TRP A 236 -11.20 4.91 6.79
#